data_2a87d4584481e813ac0bada8b3f1bae7
#
_entry.id   2a87d4584481e813ac0bada8b3f1bae7
#
_cell.length_a   1.000
_cell.length_b   1.000
_cell.length_c   1.000
_cell.angle_alpha   90.00
_cell.angle_beta   90.00
_cell.angle_gamma   90.00
#
_symmetry.space_group_name_H-M   'P 1'
#
loop_
_entity.id
_entity.type
_entity.pdbx_description
1 polymer ?
#
loop_
_entity_poly.entity_id
_entity_poly.type
_entity_poly.pdbx_seq_one_letter_code
_entity_poly.pdbx_strand_id
1 'polypeptide(L)'
;EFNYWNPRRREFPITLICEEAHAYIPREKHGQYEGTKRMMERIAKEGRKYGVSIGVVSQRPTELSETMLSQCSSFICLRTSNPDDQAYIKGLVPEAEGDLTDILASLGRGEALVLGEAAPMPTRVQIYKPNPEPKSNDVDYFTSWREGPDDLDVNEIVKLWRTQTRK
;
A
#
# COMPACT_ATOMS: atom_id res chain seq x y z
N GLU A 1 11.73 6.19 -23.46
CA GLU A 1 12.90 6.03 -22.54
C GLU A 1 13.20 4.57 -22.24
N PHE A 2 12.20 3.69 -22.11
CA PHE A 2 12.43 2.27 -21.87
C PHE A 2 13.24 1.60 -23.00
N ASN A 3 13.03 2.01 -24.24
CA ASN A 3 13.83 1.58 -25.38
C ASN A 3 15.30 2.04 -25.31
N TYR A 4 15.58 3.10 -24.59
CA TYR A 4 16.95 3.59 -24.38
C TYR A 4 17.73 2.68 -23.41
N TRP A 5 17.06 2.19 -22.38
CA TRP A 5 17.66 1.29 -21.38
C TRP A 5 17.76 -0.17 -21.84
N ASN A 6 16.96 -0.54 -22.86
CA ASN A 6 16.96 -1.89 -23.40
C ASN A 6 17.25 -1.92 -24.92
N PRO A 7 18.40 -1.39 -25.38
CA PRO A 7 18.74 -1.27 -26.79
C PRO A 7 18.85 -2.63 -27.51
N ARG A 8 19.03 -3.72 -26.77
CA ARG A 8 19.13 -5.09 -27.32
C ARG A 8 17.79 -5.83 -27.32
N ARG A 9 16.69 -5.18 -26.92
CA ARG A 9 15.34 -5.78 -26.82
C ARG A 9 15.32 -7.10 -26.03
N ARG A 10 16.20 -7.23 -25.03
CA ARG A 10 16.13 -8.38 -24.14
C ARG A 10 14.94 -8.20 -23.22
N GLU A 11 14.11 -9.24 -23.13
CA GLU A 11 13.00 -9.28 -22.20
C GLU A 11 13.55 -9.28 -20.76
N PHE A 12 13.39 -8.18 -20.08
CA PHE A 12 13.74 -8.04 -18.68
C PHE A 12 12.51 -7.53 -17.94
N PRO A 13 11.67 -8.44 -17.42
CA PRO A 13 10.46 -8.03 -16.72
C PRO A 13 10.80 -7.30 -15.43
N ILE A 14 10.11 -6.21 -15.17
CA ILE A 14 10.25 -5.40 -13.96
C ILE A 14 8.88 -5.30 -13.29
N THR A 15 8.82 -5.57 -11.99
CA THR A 15 7.64 -5.27 -11.18
C THR A 15 7.98 -4.13 -10.23
N LEU A 16 7.23 -3.05 -10.33
CA LEU A 16 7.33 -1.89 -9.44
C LEU A 16 6.29 -2.03 -8.34
N ILE A 17 6.72 -2.13 -7.08
CA ILE A 17 5.83 -2.14 -5.93
C ILE A 17 5.78 -0.74 -5.32
N CYS A 18 4.59 -0.18 -5.28
CA CYS A 18 4.31 1.18 -4.80
C CYS A 18 3.59 1.09 -3.46
N GLU A 19 4.33 1.23 -2.35
CA GLU A 19 3.79 1.21 -1.00
C GLU A 19 3.32 2.61 -0.59
N GLU A 20 2.25 2.68 0.21
CA GLU A 20 1.56 3.93 0.60
C GLU A 20 1.24 4.84 -0.61
N ALA A 21 0.78 4.21 -1.68
CA ALA A 21 0.65 4.85 -3.00
C ALA A 21 -0.28 6.06 -3.00
N HIS A 22 -1.25 6.16 -2.07
CA HIS A 22 -2.12 7.33 -1.92
C HIS A 22 -1.33 8.63 -1.67
N ALA A 23 -0.12 8.54 -1.10
CA ALA A 23 0.69 9.72 -0.83
C ALA A 23 1.23 10.39 -2.10
N TYR A 24 1.43 9.65 -3.20
CA TYR A 24 2.03 10.18 -4.44
C TYR A 24 1.28 9.83 -5.73
N ILE A 25 0.23 9.01 -5.63
CA ILE A 25 -0.74 8.75 -6.70
C ILE A 25 -2.15 9.09 -6.21
N PRO A 26 -2.38 10.31 -5.68
CA PRO A 26 -3.65 10.66 -5.06
C PRO A 26 -4.80 10.76 -6.09
N ARG A 27 -6.03 10.58 -5.61
CA ARG A 27 -7.25 10.80 -6.40
C ARG A 27 -7.36 12.25 -6.85
N GLU A 28 -7.12 13.17 -5.93
CA GLU A 28 -7.17 14.59 -6.22
C GLU A 28 -5.93 15.09 -6.99
N LYS A 29 -6.12 16.17 -7.74
CA LYS A 29 -5.03 16.82 -8.47
C LYS A 29 -4.31 17.78 -7.53
N HIS A 30 -3.30 17.32 -6.83
CA HIS A 30 -2.39 18.18 -6.07
C HIS A 30 -1.12 18.39 -6.85
N GLY A 31 -0.82 19.64 -7.18
CA GLY A 31 0.24 20.04 -8.13
C GLY A 31 1.64 19.47 -7.87
N GLN A 32 1.97 19.10 -6.64
CA GLN A 32 3.31 18.64 -6.28
C GLN A 32 3.66 17.26 -6.86
N TYR A 33 2.69 16.34 -6.99
CA TYR A 33 2.93 14.96 -7.43
C TYR A 33 2.31 14.63 -8.80
N GLU A 34 1.82 15.63 -9.53
CA GLU A 34 1.14 15.43 -10.80
C GLU A 34 2.00 14.68 -11.83
N GLY A 35 3.30 14.99 -11.90
CA GLY A 35 4.24 14.30 -12.77
C GLY A 35 4.40 12.82 -12.42
N THR A 36 4.56 12.51 -11.13
CA THR A 36 4.67 11.12 -10.63
C THR A 36 3.39 10.36 -10.90
N LYS A 37 2.23 10.92 -10.58
CA LYS A 37 0.92 10.34 -10.84
C LYS A 37 0.75 9.97 -12.31
N ARG A 38 1.01 10.89 -13.24
CA ARG A 38 0.94 10.63 -14.69
C ARG A 38 1.85 9.50 -15.13
N MET A 39 3.09 9.45 -14.63
CA MET A 39 4.03 8.40 -14.99
C MET A 39 3.56 7.04 -14.49
N MET A 40 3.05 6.96 -13.26
CA MET A 40 2.53 5.70 -12.69
C MET A 40 1.27 5.24 -13.41
N GLU A 41 0.33 6.13 -13.71
CA GLU A 41 -0.86 5.83 -14.50
C GLU A 41 -0.50 5.36 -15.93
N ARG A 42 0.56 5.92 -16.52
CA ARG A 42 1.06 5.47 -17.82
C ARG A 42 1.66 4.08 -17.74
N ILE A 43 2.44 3.77 -16.70
CA ILE A 43 2.95 2.42 -16.47
C ILE A 43 1.80 1.42 -16.33
N ALA A 44 0.77 1.76 -15.57
CA ALA A 44 -0.40 0.89 -15.41
C ALA A 44 -1.10 0.60 -16.75
N LYS A 45 -1.22 1.60 -17.63
CA LYS A 45 -1.89 1.48 -18.94
C LYS A 45 -1.04 0.77 -20.00
N GLU A 46 0.26 1.03 -20.04
CA GLU A 46 1.12 0.67 -21.16
C GLU A 46 2.28 -0.27 -20.79
N GLY A 47 2.58 -0.41 -19.49
CA GLY A 47 3.75 -1.12 -19.00
C GLY A 47 3.87 -2.55 -19.50
N ARG A 48 2.74 -3.25 -19.65
CA ARG A 48 2.70 -4.62 -20.20
C ARG A 48 3.43 -4.76 -21.54
N LYS A 49 3.35 -3.76 -22.41
CA LYS A 49 4.04 -3.77 -23.72
C LYS A 49 5.56 -3.77 -23.60
N TYR A 50 6.05 -3.36 -22.46
CA TYR A 50 7.48 -3.18 -22.16
C TYR A 50 7.98 -4.17 -21.11
N GLY A 51 7.15 -5.12 -20.67
CA GLY A 51 7.47 -6.06 -19.61
C GLY A 51 7.50 -5.40 -18.23
N VAL A 52 6.79 -4.27 -18.04
CA VAL A 52 6.69 -3.58 -16.75
C VAL A 52 5.32 -3.80 -16.16
N SER A 53 5.28 -4.28 -14.93
CA SER A 53 4.06 -4.37 -14.12
C SER A 53 4.17 -3.45 -12.89
N ILE A 54 3.02 -3.11 -12.33
CA ILE A 54 2.93 -2.27 -11.15
C ILE A 54 2.02 -2.94 -10.11
N GLY A 55 2.50 -3.02 -8.88
CA GLY A 55 1.72 -3.36 -7.69
C GLY A 55 1.52 -2.12 -6.84
N VAL A 56 0.28 -1.85 -6.48
CA VAL A 56 -0.10 -0.69 -5.68
C VAL A 56 -0.55 -1.17 -4.31
N VAL A 57 0.07 -0.66 -3.26
CA VAL A 57 -0.28 -0.97 -1.87
C VAL A 57 -0.74 0.31 -1.19
N SER A 58 -1.91 0.28 -0.57
CA SER A 58 -2.46 1.42 0.15
C SER A 58 -3.42 0.97 1.24
N GLN A 59 -3.44 1.69 2.34
CA GLN A 59 -4.42 1.55 3.41
C GLN A 59 -5.69 2.37 3.14
N ARG A 60 -5.65 3.24 2.11
CA ARG A 60 -6.73 4.19 1.77
C ARG A 60 -7.08 4.11 0.28
N PRO A 61 -7.81 3.07 -0.13
CA PRO A 61 -8.17 2.90 -1.54
C PRO A 61 -8.99 4.06 -2.10
N THR A 62 -9.83 4.70 -1.30
CA THR A 62 -10.64 5.86 -1.72
C THR A 62 -9.81 7.10 -2.05
N GLU A 63 -8.60 7.21 -1.53
CA GLU A 63 -7.68 8.33 -1.80
C GLU A 63 -6.78 8.09 -3.04
N LEU A 64 -6.79 6.87 -3.60
CA LEU A 64 -6.00 6.54 -4.79
C LEU A 64 -6.65 7.03 -6.09
N SER A 65 -5.80 7.28 -7.08
CA SER A 65 -6.24 7.60 -8.45
C SER A 65 -7.19 6.53 -9.01
N GLU A 66 -8.39 6.93 -9.42
CA GLU A 66 -9.36 6.06 -10.09
C GLU A 66 -8.79 5.45 -11.38
N THR A 67 -7.99 6.24 -12.12
CA THR A 67 -7.32 5.76 -13.32
C THR A 67 -6.36 4.61 -12.99
N MET A 68 -5.61 4.72 -11.89
CA MET A 68 -4.70 3.65 -11.46
C MET A 68 -5.49 2.39 -11.11
N LEU A 69 -6.51 2.53 -10.26
CA LEU A 69 -7.28 1.38 -9.78
C LEU A 69 -8.07 0.68 -10.89
N SER A 70 -8.61 1.43 -11.86
CA SER A 70 -9.30 0.85 -13.03
C SER A 70 -8.39 0.05 -13.97
N GLN A 71 -7.07 0.21 -13.86
CA GLN A 71 -6.10 -0.57 -14.63
C GLN A 71 -5.60 -1.79 -13.86
N CYS A 72 -5.93 -1.93 -12.58
CA CYS A 72 -5.62 -3.12 -11.81
C CYS A 72 -6.55 -4.25 -12.22
N SER A 73 -5.99 -5.37 -12.67
CA SER A 73 -6.76 -6.56 -13.05
C SER A 73 -7.07 -7.46 -11.86
N SER A 74 -6.37 -7.29 -10.75
CA SER A 74 -6.51 -8.14 -9.56
C SER A 74 -6.31 -7.34 -8.28
N PHE A 75 -7.04 -7.72 -7.24
CA PHE A 75 -6.99 -7.07 -5.93
C PHE A 75 -6.80 -8.11 -4.83
N ILE A 76 -5.96 -7.78 -3.87
CA ILE A 76 -5.78 -8.52 -2.63
C ILE A 76 -6.21 -7.59 -1.49
N CYS A 77 -7.41 -7.80 -0.97
CA CYS A 77 -8.01 -6.96 0.04
C CYS A 77 -7.85 -7.58 1.42
N LEU A 78 -7.18 -6.90 2.32
CA LEU A 78 -7.10 -7.25 3.73
C LEU A 78 -8.33 -6.68 4.48
N ARG A 79 -8.42 -7.00 5.77
CA ARG A 79 -9.52 -6.49 6.59
C ARG A 79 -9.64 -4.98 6.53
N THR A 80 -10.79 -4.51 6.13
CA THR A 80 -11.14 -3.09 6.03
C THR A 80 -12.40 -2.84 6.85
N SER A 81 -12.35 -1.90 7.80
CA SER A 81 -13.45 -1.54 8.69
C SER A 81 -14.17 -0.26 8.29
N ASN A 82 -13.56 0.56 7.43
CA ASN A 82 -14.15 1.80 6.95
C ASN A 82 -15.23 1.50 5.90
N PRO A 83 -16.50 1.94 6.09
CA PRO A 83 -17.58 1.69 5.15
C PRO A 83 -17.36 2.29 3.75
N ASP A 84 -16.71 3.44 3.66
CA ASP A 84 -16.47 4.11 2.37
C ASP A 84 -15.45 3.31 1.54
N ASP A 85 -14.39 2.79 2.18
CA ASP A 85 -13.41 1.93 1.52
C ASP A 85 -14.03 0.59 1.11
N GLN A 86 -14.90 0.00 1.93
CA GLN A 86 -15.63 -1.22 1.60
C GLN A 86 -16.55 -1.01 0.38
N ALA A 87 -17.32 0.08 0.37
CA ALA A 87 -18.20 0.43 -0.74
C ALA A 87 -17.39 0.68 -2.01
N TYR A 88 -16.22 1.30 -1.89
CA TYR A 88 -15.33 1.55 -3.01
C TYR A 88 -14.78 0.24 -3.61
N ILE A 89 -14.26 -0.67 -2.77
CA ILE A 89 -13.78 -1.99 -3.20
C ILE A 89 -14.90 -2.79 -3.88
N LYS A 90 -16.11 -2.77 -3.33
CA LYS A 90 -17.30 -3.40 -3.93
C LYS A 90 -17.59 -2.86 -5.33
N GLY A 91 -17.42 -1.55 -5.54
CA GLY A 91 -17.61 -0.91 -6.85
C GLY A 91 -16.54 -1.29 -7.90
N LEU A 92 -15.35 -1.73 -7.48
CA LEU A 92 -14.28 -2.14 -8.40
C LEU A 92 -14.52 -3.53 -9.01
N VAL A 93 -15.37 -4.36 -8.39
CA VAL A 93 -15.64 -5.73 -8.82
C VAL A 93 -17.15 -5.94 -8.87
N PRO A 94 -17.84 -5.42 -9.93
CA PRO A 94 -19.29 -5.45 -10.04
C PRO A 94 -19.90 -6.86 -10.06
N GLU A 95 -19.14 -7.85 -10.50
CA GLU A 95 -19.58 -9.24 -10.65
C GLU A 95 -19.51 -10.05 -9.35
N ALA A 96 -19.01 -9.45 -8.29
CA ALA A 96 -18.94 -10.12 -7.00
C ALA A 96 -20.35 -10.19 -6.39
N GLU A 97 -21.06 -11.27 -6.68
CA GLU A 97 -22.33 -11.59 -6.02
C GLU A 97 -22.09 -11.90 -4.54
N GLY A 98 -22.82 -11.22 -3.67
CA GLY A 98 -22.78 -11.43 -2.23
C GLY A 98 -22.39 -10.19 -1.43
N ASP A 99 -22.41 -10.32 -0.13
CA ASP A 99 -22.11 -9.22 0.78
C ASP A 99 -20.60 -9.10 1.03
N LEU A 100 -19.87 -8.62 0.01
CA LEU A 100 -18.42 -8.40 0.10
C LEU A 100 -18.04 -7.51 1.28
N THR A 101 -18.91 -6.59 1.67
CA THR A 101 -18.67 -5.68 2.79
C THR A 101 -18.56 -6.45 4.11
N ASP A 102 -19.47 -7.41 4.33
CA ASP A 102 -19.44 -8.25 5.52
C ASP A 102 -18.22 -9.18 5.53
N ILE A 103 -17.83 -9.71 4.37
CA ILE A 103 -16.62 -10.52 4.24
C ILE A 103 -15.38 -9.68 4.60
N LEU A 104 -15.22 -8.49 4.03
CA LEU A 104 -14.08 -7.61 4.30
C LEU A 104 -13.97 -7.20 5.76
N ALA A 105 -15.11 -6.94 6.42
CA ALA A 105 -15.14 -6.60 7.84
C ALA A 105 -14.78 -7.80 8.74
N SER A 106 -15.12 -9.03 8.32
CA SER A 106 -14.94 -10.26 9.08
C SER A 106 -13.59 -10.93 8.92
N LEU A 107 -12.73 -10.46 8.00
CA LEU A 107 -11.40 -11.01 7.78
C LEU A 107 -10.55 -10.98 9.05
N GLY A 108 -9.95 -12.10 9.39
CA GLY A 108 -9.01 -12.24 10.49
C GLY A 108 -7.61 -11.70 10.14
N ARG A 109 -6.73 -11.77 11.13
CA ARG A 109 -5.32 -11.40 10.92
C ARG A 109 -4.64 -12.37 9.94
N GLY A 110 -4.02 -11.83 8.89
CA GLY A 110 -3.38 -12.63 7.84
C GLY A 110 -4.37 -13.25 6.84
N GLU A 111 -5.65 -12.95 6.93
CA GLU A 111 -6.62 -13.33 5.91
C GLU A 111 -6.78 -12.22 4.86
N ALA A 112 -7.04 -12.62 3.64
CA ALA A 112 -7.30 -11.72 2.53
C ALA A 112 -8.44 -12.24 1.64
N LEU A 113 -9.07 -11.32 0.93
CA LEU A 113 -9.99 -11.59 -0.17
C LEU A 113 -9.28 -11.29 -1.48
N VAL A 114 -9.16 -12.27 -2.35
CA VAL A 114 -8.59 -12.13 -3.71
C VAL A 114 -9.73 -11.97 -4.70
N LEU A 115 -9.62 -10.91 -5.54
CA LEU A 115 -10.64 -10.50 -6.50
C LEU A 115 -10.00 -10.26 -7.88
N GLY A 116 -10.80 -10.32 -8.93
CA GLY A 116 -10.38 -10.05 -10.30
C GLY A 116 -9.72 -11.24 -10.98
N GLU A 117 -8.86 -11.00 -11.97
CA GLU A 117 -8.29 -12.05 -12.84
C GLU A 117 -7.39 -13.06 -12.10
N ALA A 118 -6.89 -12.73 -10.91
CA ALA A 118 -6.06 -13.64 -10.12
C ALA A 118 -6.84 -14.84 -9.54
N ALA A 119 -8.15 -14.76 -9.47
CA ALA A 119 -9.01 -15.84 -8.98
C ALA A 119 -10.29 -15.91 -9.82
N PRO A 120 -10.78 -17.13 -10.16
CA PRO A 120 -11.99 -17.29 -10.98
C PRO A 120 -13.26 -16.78 -10.30
N MET A 121 -13.23 -16.60 -8.99
CA MET A 121 -14.28 -16.02 -8.18
C MET A 121 -13.66 -15.35 -6.96
N PRO A 122 -14.35 -14.42 -6.27
CA PRO A 122 -13.91 -13.86 -5.01
C PRO A 122 -13.54 -14.98 -4.02
N THR A 123 -12.26 -15.04 -3.65
CA THR A 123 -11.72 -16.15 -2.86
C THR A 123 -11.08 -15.63 -1.58
N ARG A 124 -11.57 -16.12 -0.42
CA ARG A 124 -10.91 -15.87 0.87
C ARG A 124 -9.72 -16.79 1.02
N VAL A 125 -8.57 -16.23 1.36
CA VAL A 125 -7.31 -16.95 1.51
C VAL A 125 -6.63 -16.61 2.83
N GLN A 126 -5.85 -17.56 3.34
CA GLN A 126 -4.93 -17.34 4.45
C GLN A 126 -3.55 -17.04 3.86
N ILE A 127 -3.00 -15.86 4.16
CA ILE A 127 -1.64 -15.50 3.76
C ILE A 127 -0.65 -16.19 4.69
N TYR A 128 0.32 -16.89 4.11
CA TYR A 128 1.39 -17.53 4.88
C TYR A 128 2.34 -16.46 5.45
N LYS A 129 2.80 -16.70 6.68
CA LYS A 129 3.88 -15.89 7.22
C LYS A 129 5.15 -16.09 6.39
N PRO A 130 5.86 -15.01 6.03
CA PRO A 130 7.13 -15.13 5.32
C PRO A 130 8.17 -15.80 6.21
N ASN A 131 9.11 -16.54 5.60
CA ASN A 131 10.25 -17.12 6.28
C ASN A 131 11.54 -16.67 5.56
N PRO A 132 12.45 -15.91 6.21
CA PRO A 132 12.39 -15.44 7.61
C PRO A 132 11.27 -14.39 7.85
N GLU A 133 10.74 -14.37 9.06
CA GLU A 133 9.80 -13.33 9.47
C GLU A 133 10.51 -11.95 9.40
N PRO A 134 9.85 -10.92 8.83
CA PRO A 134 10.40 -9.58 8.89
C PRO A 134 10.52 -9.14 10.34
N LYS A 135 11.70 -8.62 10.70
CA LYS A 135 11.91 -8.03 12.02
C LYS A 135 11.19 -6.69 12.03
N SER A 136 9.95 -6.68 12.47
CA SER A 136 9.25 -5.46 12.81
C SER A 136 9.88 -4.91 14.09
N ASN A 137 10.44 -3.71 14.01
CA ASN A 137 10.95 -3.00 15.18
C ASN A 137 9.80 -2.25 15.89
N ASP A 138 8.67 -2.89 16.04
CA ASP A 138 7.63 -2.34 16.91
C ASP A 138 8.20 -2.27 18.32
N VAL A 139 8.26 -1.05 18.84
CA VAL A 139 8.71 -0.81 20.21
C VAL A 139 7.74 -1.49 21.15
N ASP A 140 8.24 -2.37 22.04
CA ASP A 140 7.43 -2.86 23.14
C ASP A 140 7.23 -1.71 24.14
N TYR A 141 6.15 -0.96 23.93
CA TYR A 141 5.82 0.22 24.74
C TYR A 141 5.74 -0.10 26.23
N PHE A 142 5.18 -1.24 26.61
CA PHE A 142 5.01 -1.59 28.03
C PHE A 142 6.33 -1.88 28.71
N THR A 143 7.20 -2.64 28.07
CA THR A 143 8.55 -2.91 28.60
C THR A 143 9.39 -1.64 28.59
N SER A 144 9.40 -0.90 27.50
CA SER A 144 10.16 0.35 27.38
C SER A 144 9.68 1.43 28.36
N TRP A 145 8.38 1.52 28.63
CA TRP A 145 7.86 2.46 29.64
C TRP A 145 8.17 2.02 31.08
N ARG A 146 8.25 0.72 31.35
CA ARG A 146 8.57 0.20 32.67
C ARG A 146 10.04 0.38 33.01
N GLU A 147 10.91 0.11 32.05
CA GLU A 147 12.37 0.16 32.21
C GLU A 147 12.87 1.61 32.13
N GLY A 148 12.19 2.46 31.35
CA GLY A 148 12.62 3.82 31.07
C GLY A 148 13.92 3.86 30.26
N PRO A 149 14.33 5.02 29.76
CA PRO A 149 15.63 5.17 29.12
C PRO A 149 16.72 5.33 30.18
N ASP A 150 17.68 4.42 30.21
CA ASP A 150 18.80 4.36 31.17
C ASP A 150 19.76 5.57 31.11
N ASP A 151 19.73 6.31 30.00
CA ASP A 151 20.69 7.38 29.66
C ASP A 151 20.05 8.78 29.58
N LEU A 152 18.82 8.95 30.07
CA LEU A 152 18.05 10.18 29.93
C LEU A 152 18.20 11.08 31.15
N ASP A 153 19.08 12.09 31.07
CA ASP A 153 19.10 13.15 32.10
C ASP A 153 17.93 14.13 31.86
N VAL A 154 16.85 13.90 32.59
CA VAL A 154 15.64 14.74 32.57
C VAL A 154 15.95 16.20 32.86
N ASN A 155 16.92 16.49 33.75
CA ASN A 155 17.27 17.86 34.11
C ASN A 155 17.98 18.57 32.95
N GLU A 156 18.84 17.88 32.22
CA GLU A 156 19.49 18.43 31.04
C GLU A 156 18.46 18.72 29.95
N ILE A 157 17.53 17.78 29.69
CA ILE A 157 16.46 17.96 28.70
C ILE A 157 15.56 19.14 29.06
N VAL A 158 15.13 19.26 30.34
CA VAL A 158 14.31 20.38 30.81
C VAL A 158 15.07 21.71 30.68
N LYS A 159 16.37 21.71 30.91
CA LYS A 159 17.22 22.88 30.72
C LYS A 159 17.30 23.29 29.24
N LEU A 160 17.56 22.34 28.36
CA LEU A 160 17.59 22.57 26.91
C LEU A 160 16.23 23.06 26.38
N TRP A 161 15.15 22.46 26.86
CA TRP A 161 13.80 22.87 26.47
C TRP A 161 13.47 24.30 26.94
N ARG A 162 13.85 24.68 28.16
CA ARG A 162 13.65 26.04 28.69
C ARG A 162 14.48 27.10 27.97
N THR A 163 15.65 26.74 27.48
CA THR A 163 16.54 27.68 26.77
C THR A 163 16.22 27.72 25.26
N GLN A 164 15.37 26.82 24.75
CA GLN A 164 15.02 26.65 23.32
C GLN A 164 16.25 26.58 22.40
N THR A 165 17.41 26.24 22.92
CA THR A 165 18.64 26.06 22.13
C THR A 165 18.67 24.65 21.54
N ARG A 166 18.54 24.57 20.22
CA ARG A 166 18.91 23.35 19.47
C ARG A 166 20.44 23.29 19.36
N LYS A 167 21.05 22.19 19.77
CA LYS A 167 22.40 21.84 19.34
C LYS A 167 22.38 21.28 17.92
#